data_6096106a111f0b8889781237689edb51
#
_entry.id   6096106a111f0b8889781237689edb51
#
_cell.length_a   1.000
_cell.length_b   1.000
_cell.length_c   1.000
_cell.angle_alpha   90.00
_cell.angle_beta   90.00
_cell.angle_gamma   90.00
#
_symmetry.space_group_name_H-M   'P 1'
#
loop_
_entity.id
_entity.type
_entity.pdbx_description
1 polymer ?
#
loop_
_entity_poly.entity_id
_entity_poly.type
_entity_poly.pdbx_seq_one_letter_code
_entity_poly.pdbx_strand_id
1 'polypeptide(L)'
;DSSTSRGLGDVYKRQVYTCEEGQIVFLDTPGIHKAKNKLGEYMVNVAERTLQEVDVVMWLVEPTTFIGAGERHIAEQLEKVKTPVILVINKVDTVKKEEILTFIDTYRKLYAFDEIIPASALRGQNTQDIIDSIFKYLPYGPQFYDEDTVTDQPMRQIVAEIIREKSLHALDEEIPHGIAVYIDRMKERQGGKITDIDATIVCERDSHKGIIIGKQGAMLKKIGTNARFEIERLLEQKVNLKLWVKVKKDWRDSDFLIKNFGYDKKEI
;
A
#
# COMPACT_ATOMS: atom_id res chain seq x y z
N ASP A 1 -10.87 22.58 -13.63
CA ASP A 1 -11.16 21.18 -13.99
C ASP A 1 -9.91 20.54 -14.53
N SER A 2 -9.02 20.10 -13.68
CA SER A 2 -7.92 19.23 -14.08
C SER A 2 -7.96 17.97 -13.23
N SER A 3 -8.84 17.04 -13.62
CA SER A 3 -8.69 15.64 -13.25
C SER A 3 -7.45 15.11 -13.95
N THR A 4 -6.28 15.42 -13.43
CA THR A 4 -5.04 14.77 -13.84
C THR A 4 -5.15 13.31 -13.48
N SER A 5 -5.25 12.46 -14.49
CA SER A 5 -5.15 11.01 -14.38
C SER A 5 -3.80 10.69 -13.74
N ARG A 6 -3.79 10.44 -12.43
CA ARG A 6 -2.61 10.03 -11.70
C ARG A 6 -2.20 8.66 -12.19
N GLY A 7 -0.92 8.49 -12.48
CA GLY A 7 -0.37 7.28 -13.07
C GLY A 7 -0.44 6.07 -12.15
N LEU A 8 -0.22 4.90 -12.72
CA LEU A 8 -0.22 3.56 -12.12
C LEU A 8 0.86 3.35 -11.05
N GLY A 9 0.84 4.06 -10.01
CA GLY A 9 1.85 3.93 -8.98
C GLY A 9 1.77 5.06 -8.00
N ASP A 10 0.54 5.49 -7.78
CA ASP A 10 0.34 6.36 -6.64
C ASP A 10 0.95 5.65 -5.44
N VAL A 11 2.02 6.24 -4.99
CA VAL A 11 2.71 5.84 -3.77
C VAL A 11 1.74 5.98 -2.58
N TYR A 12 0.68 6.75 -2.76
CA TYR A 12 -0.42 6.88 -1.82
C TYR A 12 -1.62 6.06 -2.26
N LYS A 13 -1.86 4.99 -1.54
CA LYS A 13 -3.19 4.38 -1.55
C LYS A 13 -4.06 5.21 -0.62
N ARG A 14 -4.98 5.98 -1.18
CA ARG A 14 -5.97 6.72 -0.40
C ARG A 14 -7.15 5.82 -0.14
N GLN A 15 -7.46 5.63 1.14
CA GLN A 15 -8.67 4.99 1.59
C GLN A 15 -9.46 5.99 2.42
N VAL A 16 -10.74 6.06 2.17
CA VAL A 16 -11.66 6.98 2.84
C VAL A 16 -12.49 6.18 3.82
N TYR A 17 -12.49 6.59 5.07
CA TYR A 17 -13.38 6.08 6.11
C TYR A 17 -14.34 7.20 6.51
N THR A 18 -15.63 7.00 6.31
CA THR A 18 -16.68 7.97 6.65
C THR A 18 -17.55 7.40 7.77
N CYS A 19 -17.84 8.23 8.80
CA CYS A 19 -18.76 7.93 9.88
C CYS A 19 -19.50 9.20 10.31
N GLU A 20 -20.36 9.11 11.32
CA GLU A 20 -21.15 10.25 11.81
C GLU A 20 -20.27 11.40 12.34
N GLU A 21 -19.09 11.10 12.86
CA GLU A 21 -18.15 12.10 13.41
C GLU A 21 -17.40 12.87 12.32
N GLY A 22 -17.28 12.30 11.13
CA GLY A 22 -16.58 12.92 10.01
C GLY A 22 -15.93 11.91 9.07
N GLN A 23 -14.85 12.35 8.45
CA GLN A 23 -14.15 11.59 7.42
C GLN A 23 -12.65 11.52 7.69
N ILE A 24 -12.08 10.33 7.63
CA ILE A 24 -10.63 10.10 7.70
C ILE A 24 -10.15 9.66 6.32
N VAL A 25 -9.15 10.35 5.79
CA VAL A 25 -8.46 9.95 4.56
C VAL A 25 -7.13 9.32 4.93
N PHE A 26 -7.06 7.99 4.87
CA PHE A 26 -5.82 7.27 5.11
C PHE A 26 -4.90 7.35 3.89
N LEU A 27 -3.66 7.77 4.11
CA LEU A 27 -2.59 7.76 3.13
C LEU A 27 -1.62 6.63 3.49
N ASP A 28 -1.66 5.52 2.73
CA ASP A 28 -0.69 4.44 2.89
C ASP A 28 0.62 4.86 2.23
N THR A 29 1.68 4.99 3.04
CA THR A 29 3.00 5.36 2.55
C THR A 29 3.93 4.15 2.50
N PRO A 30 4.89 4.11 1.55
CA PRO A 30 5.98 3.15 1.62
C PRO A 30 6.75 3.31 2.92
N GLY A 31 7.22 2.19 3.48
CA GLY A 31 8.01 2.24 4.71
C GLY A 31 9.27 3.11 4.54
N ILE A 32 9.55 3.96 5.53
CA ILE A 32 10.77 4.76 5.58
C ILE A 32 11.94 3.84 5.93
N HIS A 33 12.75 3.50 4.92
CA HIS A 33 13.90 2.63 5.07
C HIS A 33 15.06 3.11 4.19
N LYS A 34 16.26 2.62 4.44
CA LYS A 34 17.43 2.99 3.61
C LYS A 34 17.21 2.55 2.17
N ALA A 35 17.11 3.50 1.25
CA ALA A 35 16.94 3.23 -0.17
C ALA A 35 18.11 2.41 -0.74
N LYS A 36 17.80 1.42 -1.58
CA LYS A 36 18.78 0.56 -2.25
C LYS A 36 18.85 0.81 -3.77
N ASN A 37 17.90 1.55 -4.30
CA ASN A 37 17.75 1.88 -5.72
C ASN A 37 16.93 3.17 -5.87
N LYS A 38 16.84 3.71 -7.09
CA LYS A 38 16.10 4.96 -7.36
C LYS A 38 14.62 4.89 -7.03
N LEU A 39 13.97 3.75 -7.21
CA LEU A 39 12.59 3.56 -6.78
C LEU A 39 12.46 3.70 -5.26
N GLY A 40 13.39 3.10 -4.51
CA GLY A 40 13.46 3.25 -3.05
C GLY A 40 13.68 4.69 -2.62
N GLU A 41 14.57 5.44 -3.29
CA GLU A 41 14.77 6.87 -3.02
C GLU A 41 13.48 7.68 -3.27
N TYR A 42 12.81 7.39 -4.37
CA TYR A 42 11.52 8.00 -4.66
C TYR A 42 10.49 7.73 -3.54
N MET A 43 10.37 6.47 -3.11
CA MET A 43 9.44 6.05 -2.06
C MET A 43 9.73 6.75 -0.71
N VAL A 44 10.99 6.85 -0.33
CA VAL A 44 11.41 7.55 0.91
C VAL A 44 11.07 9.03 0.84
N ASN A 45 11.42 9.70 -0.26
CA ASN A 45 11.14 11.13 -0.44
C ASN A 45 9.64 11.42 -0.36
N VAL A 46 8.82 10.55 -0.94
CA VAL A 46 7.36 10.67 -0.88
C VAL A 46 6.88 10.52 0.56
N ALA A 47 7.33 9.50 1.27
CA ALA A 47 6.94 9.28 2.67
C ALA A 47 7.33 10.46 3.57
N GLU A 48 8.57 10.99 3.44
CA GLU A 48 9.04 12.14 4.20
C GLU A 48 8.21 13.40 3.93
N ARG A 49 7.81 13.63 2.68
CA ARG A 49 6.93 14.75 2.34
C ARG A 49 5.55 14.60 2.94
N THR A 50 4.97 13.39 2.86
CA THR A 50 3.66 13.11 3.46
C THR A 50 3.61 13.43 4.94
N LEU A 51 4.67 13.11 5.68
CA LEU A 51 4.75 13.43 7.12
C LEU A 51 4.55 14.92 7.42
N GLN A 52 4.83 15.80 6.45
CA GLN A 52 4.68 17.26 6.60
C GLN A 52 3.32 17.78 6.16
N GLU A 53 2.55 17.00 5.41
CA GLU A 53 1.30 17.42 4.76
C GLU A 53 0.05 16.82 5.42
N VAL A 54 0.21 15.86 6.34
CA VAL A 54 -0.91 15.20 7.02
C VAL A 54 -1.24 15.83 8.37
N ASP A 55 -2.48 15.67 8.81
CA ASP A 55 -2.95 16.18 10.10
C ASP A 55 -2.55 15.26 11.26
N VAL A 56 -2.39 13.95 11.02
CA VAL A 56 -2.03 12.93 12.01
C VAL A 56 -1.13 11.90 11.36
N VAL A 57 -0.09 11.48 12.06
CA VAL A 57 0.76 10.34 11.66
C VAL A 57 0.40 9.13 12.51
N MET A 58 0.08 8.02 11.86
CA MET A 58 -0.10 6.73 12.51
C MET A 58 1.10 5.84 12.18
N TRP A 59 1.92 5.52 13.18
CA TRP A 59 3.03 4.60 13.03
C TRP A 59 2.65 3.21 13.52
N LEU A 60 2.61 2.24 12.60
CA LEU A 60 2.29 0.85 12.92
C LEU A 60 3.55 0.04 13.13
N VAL A 61 3.60 -0.69 14.25
CA VAL A 61 4.71 -1.58 14.61
C VAL A 61 4.17 -2.92 15.09
N GLU A 62 5.02 -3.95 15.07
CA GLU A 62 4.74 -5.23 15.72
C GLU A 62 5.26 -5.23 17.16
N PRO A 63 4.71 -6.09 18.06
CA PRO A 63 5.15 -6.17 19.44
C PRO A 63 6.60 -6.69 19.51
N THR A 64 7.54 -5.83 19.91
CA THR A 64 8.95 -6.19 20.06
C THR A 64 9.62 -5.34 21.13
N THR A 65 10.62 -5.88 21.80
CA THR A 65 11.52 -5.14 22.68
C THR A 65 12.81 -4.72 21.95
N PHE A 66 13.01 -5.19 20.73
CA PHE A 66 14.18 -4.84 19.93
C PHE A 66 13.86 -3.63 19.05
N ILE A 67 14.58 -2.53 19.27
CA ILE A 67 14.52 -1.32 18.46
C ILE A 67 15.72 -1.32 17.51
N GLY A 68 15.47 -1.59 16.25
CA GLY A 68 16.49 -1.64 15.20
C GLY A 68 16.89 -0.24 14.68
N ALA A 69 17.76 -0.22 13.68
CA ALA A 69 18.19 1.01 13.02
C ALA A 69 17.06 1.66 12.22
N GLY A 70 16.11 0.85 11.71
CA GLY A 70 14.94 1.34 10.96
C GLY A 70 14.01 2.15 11.85
N GLU A 71 13.63 1.62 13.01
CA GLU A 71 12.75 2.31 13.97
C GLU A 71 13.40 3.60 14.49
N ARG A 72 14.71 3.60 14.75
CA ARG A 72 15.43 4.82 15.16
C ARG A 72 15.41 5.87 14.07
N HIS A 73 15.64 5.46 12.84
CA HIS A 73 15.60 6.37 11.70
C HIS A 73 14.19 6.99 11.51
N ILE A 74 13.13 6.20 11.65
CA ILE A 74 11.75 6.71 11.60
C ILE A 74 11.53 7.72 12.73
N ALA A 75 11.93 7.39 13.96
CA ALA A 75 11.80 8.31 15.11
C ALA A 75 12.52 9.64 14.86
N GLU A 76 13.74 9.61 14.31
CA GLU A 76 14.49 10.83 13.92
C GLU A 76 13.77 11.67 12.86
N GLN A 77 13.02 11.05 11.93
CA GLN A 77 12.21 11.79 10.96
C GLN A 77 10.98 12.42 11.63
N LEU A 78 10.34 11.68 12.53
CA LEU A 78 9.17 12.16 13.28
C LEU A 78 9.51 13.35 14.19
N GLU A 79 10.73 13.43 14.73
CA GLU A 79 11.18 14.60 15.51
C GLU A 79 11.21 15.90 14.70
N LYS A 80 11.26 15.82 13.36
CA LYS A 80 11.32 16.97 12.47
C LYS A 80 9.96 17.56 12.13
N VAL A 81 8.89 16.84 12.43
CA VAL A 81 7.52 17.28 12.16
C VAL A 81 6.80 17.68 13.44
N LYS A 82 5.79 18.54 13.30
CA LYS A 82 4.96 18.97 14.44
C LYS A 82 3.61 18.25 14.50
N THR A 83 3.41 17.35 13.55
CA THR A 83 2.19 16.58 13.39
C THR A 83 2.05 15.60 14.55
N PRO A 84 0.87 15.46 15.19
CA PRO A 84 0.62 14.45 16.21
C PRO A 84 0.94 13.04 15.72
N VAL A 85 1.59 12.25 16.56
CA VAL A 85 2.02 10.88 16.22
C VAL A 85 1.37 9.87 17.14
N ILE A 86 0.54 9.00 16.57
CA ILE A 86 -0.09 7.87 17.26
C ILE A 86 0.71 6.61 16.93
N LEU A 87 1.26 5.96 17.95
CA LEU A 87 1.87 4.63 17.79
C LEU A 87 0.80 3.55 17.93
N VAL A 88 0.69 2.67 16.95
CA VAL A 88 -0.15 1.49 17.02
C VAL A 88 0.72 0.24 17.08
N ILE A 89 0.73 -0.44 18.23
CA ILE A 89 1.40 -1.73 18.40
C ILE A 89 0.40 -2.81 17.96
N ASN A 90 0.47 -3.18 16.67
CA ASN A 90 -0.47 -4.12 16.05
C ASN A 90 -0.06 -5.58 16.32
N LYS A 91 -0.94 -6.53 16.04
CA LYS A 91 -0.75 -7.98 16.22
C LYS A 91 -0.57 -8.40 17.70
N VAL A 92 -1.17 -7.69 18.66
CA VAL A 92 -1.06 -8.05 20.08
C VAL A 92 -1.74 -9.39 20.41
N ASP A 93 -2.52 -9.95 19.50
CA ASP A 93 -3.09 -11.30 19.58
C ASP A 93 -2.03 -12.40 19.45
N THR A 94 -0.81 -12.08 19.05
CA THR A 94 0.32 -13.02 18.91
C THR A 94 1.20 -13.12 20.15
N VAL A 95 0.98 -12.26 21.15
CA VAL A 95 1.79 -12.17 22.37
C VAL A 95 0.92 -12.27 23.62
N LYS A 96 1.55 -12.46 24.80
CA LYS A 96 0.84 -12.50 26.07
C LYS A 96 0.49 -11.09 26.53
N LYS A 97 -0.68 -10.95 27.19
CA LYS A 97 -1.16 -9.64 27.68
C LYS A 97 -0.18 -8.97 28.66
N GLU A 98 0.51 -9.75 29.46
CA GLU A 98 1.47 -9.28 30.46
C GLU A 98 2.71 -8.61 29.80
N GLU A 99 3.02 -8.97 28.55
CA GLU A 99 4.15 -8.44 27.81
C GLU A 99 3.86 -7.08 27.17
N ILE A 100 2.57 -6.72 26.97
CA ILE A 100 2.16 -5.51 26.23
C ILE A 100 2.74 -4.25 26.87
N LEU A 101 2.73 -4.14 28.20
CA LEU A 101 3.30 -2.98 28.90
C LEU A 101 4.81 -2.83 28.64
N THR A 102 5.53 -3.93 28.49
CA THR A 102 6.97 -3.91 28.17
C THR A 102 7.21 -3.35 26.77
N PHE A 103 6.37 -3.69 25.81
CA PHE A 103 6.46 -3.14 24.46
C PHE A 103 6.15 -1.62 24.46
N ILE A 104 5.10 -1.21 25.14
CA ILE A 104 4.75 0.22 25.31
C ILE A 104 5.93 0.99 25.91
N ASP A 105 6.52 0.49 27.00
CA ASP A 105 7.65 1.15 27.65
C ASP A 105 8.90 1.20 26.78
N THR A 106 9.08 0.21 25.93
CA THR A 106 10.20 0.18 24.96
C THR A 106 10.07 1.31 23.94
N TYR A 107 8.90 1.47 23.32
CA TYR A 107 8.66 2.52 22.34
C TYR A 107 8.57 3.93 22.96
N ARG A 108 8.02 4.05 24.17
CA ARG A 108 7.97 5.34 24.89
C ARG A 108 9.35 5.94 25.17
N LYS A 109 10.38 5.10 25.27
CA LYS A 109 11.79 5.55 25.43
C LYS A 109 12.42 5.99 24.09
N LEU A 110 11.83 5.58 22.96
CA LEU A 110 12.32 5.89 21.63
C LEU A 110 11.84 7.27 21.16
N TYR A 111 10.56 7.59 21.39
CA TYR A 111 9.91 8.82 20.94
C TYR A 111 8.76 9.21 21.87
N ALA A 112 8.48 10.52 21.97
CA ALA A 112 7.37 11.06 22.76
C ALA A 112 6.08 11.04 21.91
N PHE A 113 5.41 9.89 21.84
CA PHE A 113 4.14 9.74 21.13
C PHE A 113 3.01 10.48 21.82
N ASP A 114 2.08 11.04 21.05
CA ASP A 114 0.86 11.66 21.59
C ASP A 114 -0.07 10.59 22.16
N GLU A 115 -0.17 9.42 21.50
CA GLU A 115 -0.88 8.24 22.01
C GLU A 115 -0.14 6.96 21.63
N ILE A 116 -0.31 5.90 22.46
CA ILE A 116 0.19 4.55 22.18
C ILE A 116 -0.96 3.57 22.37
N ILE A 117 -1.36 2.88 21.30
CA ILE A 117 -2.52 1.99 21.28
C ILE A 117 -2.07 0.59 20.89
N PRO A 118 -2.10 -0.38 21.83
CA PRO A 118 -1.93 -1.78 21.49
C PRO A 118 -3.21 -2.31 20.84
N ALA A 119 -3.10 -2.93 19.65
CA ALA A 119 -4.23 -3.35 18.86
C ALA A 119 -4.00 -4.69 18.13
N SER A 120 -5.09 -5.33 17.72
CA SER A 120 -5.07 -6.41 16.74
C SER A 120 -6.07 -6.09 15.64
N ALA A 121 -5.57 -5.63 14.49
CA ALA A 121 -6.40 -5.37 13.32
C ALA A 121 -7.12 -6.65 12.84
N LEU A 122 -6.43 -7.81 12.92
CA LEU A 122 -7.00 -9.11 12.52
C LEU A 122 -8.22 -9.50 13.38
N ARG A 123 -8.21 -9.16 14.67
CA ARG A 123 -9.27 -9.50 15.64
C ARG A 123 -10.25 -8.37 15.89
N GLY A 124 -10.04 -7.20 15.30
CA GLY A 124 -10.83 -6.00 15.58
C GLY A 124 -10.63 -5.45 17.01
N GLN A 125 -9.57 -5.89 17.72
CA GLN A 125 -9.31 -5.43 19.07
C GLN A 125 -8.71 -4.03 19.07
N ASN A 126 -9.32 -3.09 19.83
CA ASN A 126 -8.92 -1.69 19.97
C ASN A 126 -8.85 -0.92 18.63
N THR A 127 -9.54 -1.40 17.58
CA THR A 127 -9.60 -0.68 16.30
C THR A 127 -10.46 0.58 16.39
N GLN A 128 -11.52 0.57 17.21
CA GLN A 128 -12.32 1.76 17.48
C GLN A 128 -11.53 2.82 18.24
N ASP A 129 -10.72 2.41 19.23
CA ASP A 129 -9.86 3.33 20.00
C ASP A 129 -8.87 4.06 19.08
N ILE A 130 -8.39 3.42 17.99
CA ILE A 130 -7.54 4.05 16.99
C ILE A 130 -8.32 5.14 16.24
N ILE A 131 -9.54 4.84 15.79
CA ILE A 131 -10.40 5.79 15.08
C ILE A 131 -10.71 6.99 15.98
N ASP A 132 -11.13 6.75 17.21
CA ASP A 132 -11.46 7.79 18.18
C ASP A 132 -10.23 8.67 18.48
N SER A 133 -9.04 8.06 18.58
CA SER A 133 -7.79 8.80 18.75
C SER A 133 -7.45 9.69 17.56
N ILE A 134 -7.63 9.20 16.33
CA ILE A 134 -7.38 10.01 15.13
C ILE A 134 -8.31 11.22 15.13
N PHE A 135 -9.62 11.05 15.40
CA PHE A 135 -10.57 12.17 15.43
C PHE A 135 -10.24 13.25 16.45
N LYS A 136 -9.56 12.96 17.56
CA LYS A 136 -9.11 13.97 18.54
C LYS A 136 -8.15 15.00 17.94
N TYR A 137 -7.37 14.59 16.94
CA TYR A 137 -6.31 15.43 16.34
C TYR A 137 -6.68 15.98 14.97
N LEU A 138 -7.76 15.49 14.33
CA LEU A 138 -8.20 15.99 13.05
C LEU A 138 -8.83 17.38 13.16
N PRO A 139 -8.52 18.32 12.25
CA PRO A 139 -9.15 19.63 12.24
C PRO A 139 -10.62 19.51 11.77
N TYR A 140 -11.45 20.44 12.25
CA TYR A 140 -12.80 20.59 11.70
C TYR A 140 -12.73 21.15 10.29
N GLY A 141 -13.46 20.55 9.36
CA GLY A 141 -13.46 20.95 7.96
C GLY A 141 -14.65 20.39 7.19
N PRO A 142 -14.80 20.77 5.92
CA PRO A 142 -15.81 20.19 5.05
C PRO A 142 -15.44 18.74 4.71
N GLN A 143 -16.43 17.95 4.40
CA GLN A 143 -16.26 16.61 3.84
C GLN A 143 -15.65 16.72 2.42
N PHE A 144 -14.59 15.94 2.16
CA PHE A 144 -13.84 15.99 0.89
C PHE A 144 -14.36 15.00 -0.15
N TYR A 145 -14.96 13.91 0.30
CA TYR A 145 -15.44 12.81 -0.54
C TYR A 145 -16.91 12.52 -0.23
N ASP A 146 -17.62 12.00 -1.21
CA ASP A 146 -18.99 11.51 -1.01
C ASP A 146 -19.00 10.36 0.01
N GLU A 147 -20.11 10.20 0.74
CA GLU A 147 -20.24 9.24 1.84
C GLU A 147 -19.93 7.79 1.43
N ASP A 148 -20.24 7.42 0.20
CA ASP A 148 -20.03 6.09 -0.36
C ASP A 148 -18.61 5.89 -0.93
N THR A 149 -17.75 6.92 -0.91
CA THR A 149 -16.41 6.84 -1.46
C THR A 149 -15.49 6.07 -0.53
N VAL A 150 -14.98 4.93 -0.97
CA VAL A 150 -14.00 4.11 -0.24
C VAL A 150 -12.57 4.43 -0.66
N THR A 151 -12.37 4.83 -1.90
CA THR A 151 -11.04 5.19 -2.45
C THR A 151 -11.20 6.11 -3.67
N ASP A 152 -10.23 6.97 -3.89
CA ASP A 152 -10.15 7.83 -5.09
C ASP A 152 -9.31 7.21 -6.22
N GLN A 153 -8.84 5.98 -6.04
CA GLN A 153 -7.99 5.33 -7.02
C GLN A 153 -8.76 4.93 -8.29
N PRO A 154 -8.19 5.19 -9.48
CA PRO A 154 -8.75 4.69 -10.72
C PRO A 154 -8.89 3.17 -10.71
N MET A 155 -10.00 2.64 -11.21
CA MET A 155 -10.27 1.20 -11.26
C MET A 155 -9.13 0.39 -11.89
N ARG A 156 -8.45 0.94 -12.89
CA ARG A 156 -7.28 0.29 -13.51
C ARG A 156 -6.12 0.05 -12.56
N GLN A 157 -5.91 0.96 -11.60
CA GLN A 157 -4.85 0.82 -10.59
C GLN A 157 -5.21 -0.27 -9.58
N ILE A 158 -6.46 -0.29 -9.11
CA ILE A 158 -6.95 -1.32 -8.20
C ILE A 158 -6.80 -2.71 -8.84
N VAL A 159 -7.18 -2.84 -10.12
CA VAL A 159 -7.02 -4.09 -10.88
C VAL A 159 -5.56 -4.50 -11.03
N ALA A 160 -4.67 -3.56 -11.32
CA ALA A 160 -3.22 -3.83 -11.40
C ALA A 160 -2.66 -4.31 -10.05
N GLU A 161 -3.11 -3.70 -8.95
CA GLU A 161 -2.69 -4.07 -7.60
C GLU A 161 -3.21 -5.46 -7.19
N ILE A 162 -4.44 -5.82 -7.53
CA ILE A 162 -4.97 -7.18 -7.32
C ILE A 162 -4.08 -8.20 -8.05
N ILE A 163 -3.72 -7.94 -9.31
CA ILE A 163 -2.85 -8.85 -10.07
C ILE A 163 -1.46 -8.94 -9.41
N ARG A 164 -0.91 -7.81 -8.94
CA ARG A 164 0.39 -7.77 -8.25
C ARG A 164 0.34 -8.56 -6.95
N GLU A 165 -0.67 -8.36 -6.13
CA GLU A 165 -0.90 -9.10 -4.88
C GLU A 165 -0.97 -10.61 -5.12
N LYS A 166 -1.80 -11.06 -6.09
CA LYS A 166 -1.91 -12.50 -6.40
C LYS A 166 -0.63 -13.07 -6.97
N SER A 167 0.16 -12.24 -7.67
CA SER A 167 1.50 -12.63 -8.12
C SER A 167 2.45 -12.82 -6.93
N LEU A 168 2.48 -11.89 -5.99
CA LEU A 168 3.31 -12.00 -4.78
C LEU A 168 2.95 -13.23 -3.95
N HIS A 169 1.66 -13.44 -3.68
CA HIS A 169 1.19 -14.60 -2.94
C HIS A 169 1.48 -15.95 -3.62
N ALA A 170 1.54 -15.98 -4.96
CA ALA A 170 1.79 -17.21 -5.71
C ALA A 170 3.27 -17.54 -5.86
N LEU A 171 4.14 -16.53 -5.77
CA LEU A 171 5.56 -16.66 -6.04
C LEU A 171 6.41 -16.88 -4.79
N ASP A 172 5.80 -16.77 -3.60
CA ASP A 172 6.47 -16.89 -2.31
C ASP A 172 7.86 -16.18 -2.27
N GLU A 173 8.79 -16.64 -1.51
CA GLU A 173 10.07 -15.98 -1.19
C GLU A 173 10.99 -15.71 -2.40
N GLU A 174 10.72 -16.24 -3.59
CA GLU A 174 11.67 -16.21 -4.71
C GLU A 174 11.73 -14.86 -5.47
N ILE A 175 10.64 -14.06 -5.55
CA ILE A 175 10.62 -12.81 -6.35
C ILE A 175 9.81 -11.65 -5.70
N PRO A 176 9.66 -11.51 -4.41
CA PRO A 176 8.64 -10.64 -3.83
C PRO A 176 8.79 -9.14 -4.16
N HIS A 177 9.99 -8.64 -4.40
CA HIS A 177 10.26 -7.19 -4.47
C HIS A 177 10.64 -6.64 -5.86
N GLY A 178 10.58 -7.46 -6.91
CA GLY A 178 11.01 -7.08 -8.25
C GLY A 178 9.92 -7.09 -9.30
N ILE A 179 8.64 -7.05 -8.90
CA ILE A 179 7.50 -7.13 -9.81
C ILE A 179 6.75 -5.81 -9.83
N ALA A 180 6.46 -5.31 -11.04
CA ALA A 180 5.46 -4.28 -11.29
C ALA A 180 4.35 -4.85 -12.19
N VAL A 181 3.16 -4.28 -12.11
CA VAL A 181 2.05 -4.66 -12.98
C VAL A 181 1.43 -3.40 -13.57
N TYR A 182 1.17 -3.42 -14.86
CA TYR A 182 0.40 -2.36 -15.50
C TYR A 182 -0.66 -2.94 -16.43
N ILE A 183 -1.74 -2.19 -16.59
CA ILE A 183 -2.84 -2.55 -17.46
C ILE A 183 -2.60 -1.98 -18.85
N ASP A 184 -2.37 -2.84 -19.84
CA ASP A 184 -2.22 -2.42 -21.24
C ASP A 184 -3.59 -1.96 -21.80
N ARG A 185 -4.65 -2.70 -21.47
CA ARG A 185 -6.01 -2.43 -21.94
C ARG A 185 -7.02 -2.87 -20.89
N MET A 186 -8.04 -2.04 -20.69
CA MET A 186 -9.24 -2.38 -19.94
C MET A 186 -10.44 -1.78 -20.66
N LYS A 187 -11.32 -2.63 -21.18
CA LYS A 187 -12.47 -2.20 -21.98
C LYS A 187 -13.65 -3.14 -21.79
N GLU A 188 -14.76 -2.56 -21.44
CA GLU A 188 -16.04 -3.25 -21.41
C GLU A 188 -16.52 -3.56 -22.84
N ARG A 189 -17.05 -4.78 -23.05
CA ARG A 189 -17.65 -5.19 -24.32
C ARG A 189 -19.03 -4.59 -24.49
N GLN A 190 -19.45 -4.45 -25.75
CA GLN A 190 -20.84 -4.04 -26.04
C GLN A 190 -21.81 -4.98 -25.34
N GLY A 191 -22.76 -4.39 -24.57
CA GLY A 191 -23.74 -5.13 -23.76
C GLY A 191 -23.42 -5.25 -22.28
N GLY A 192 -22.31 -4.67 -21.78
CA GLY A 192 -22.07 -4.44 -20.34
C GLY A 192 -21.85 -5.67 -19.47
N LYS A 193 -21.62 -6.86 -20.06
CA LYS A 193 -21.55 -8.13 -19.32
C LYS A 193 -20.14 -8.69 -19.11
N ILE A 194 -19.18 -8.23 -19.89
CA ILE A 194 -17.80 -8.75 -19.89
C ILE A 194 -16.83 -7.60 -20.08
N THR A 195 -15.82 -7.53 -19.23
CA THR A 195 -14.68 -6.60 -19.36
C THR A 195 -13.44 -7.36 -19.84
N ASP A 196 -12.86 -6.93 -20.97
CA ASP A 196 -11.56 -7.39 -21.44
C ASP A 196 -10.45 -6.64 -20.73
N ILE A 197 -9.53 -7.38 -20.12
CA ILE A 197 -8.37 -6.83 -19.42
C ILE A 197 -7.12 -7.52 -19.94
N ASP A 198 -6.21 -6.72 -20.52
CA ASP A 198 -4.87 -7.15 -20.89
C ASP A 198 -3.89 -6.47 -19.92
N ALA A 199 -3.08 -7.25 -19.20
CA ALA A 199 -2.15 -6.76 -18.21
C ALA A 199 -0.76 -7.39 -18.37
N THR A 200 0.27 -6.62 -18.06
CA THR A 200 1.67 -7.07 -18.10
C THR A 200 2.29 -7.07 -16.72
N ILE A 201 2.81 -8.23 -16.33
CA ILE A 201 3.69 -8.38 -15.16
C ILE A 201 5.12 -8.12 -15.62
N VAL A 202 5.80 -7.17 -15.00
CA VAL A 202 7.20 -6.83 -15.27
C VAL A 202 8.09 -7.42 -14.20
N CYS A 203 9.19 -8.02 -14.63
CA CYS A 203 10.26 -8.50 -13.74
C CYS A 203 11.63 -8.08 -14.26
N GLU A 204 12.68 -8.21 -13.44
CA GLU A 204 14.01 -7.71 -13.80
C GLU A 204 14.88 -8.70 -14.56
N ARG A 205 14.64 -10.03 -14.41
CA ARG A 205 15.51 -11.09 -14.93
C ARG A 205 14.72 -12.15 -15.68
N ASP A 206 15.37 -12.78 -16.67
CA ASP A 206 14.76 -13.90 -17.40
C ASP A 206 14.47 -15.11 -16.51
N SER A 207 15.31 -15.36 -15.48
CA SER A 207 15.02 -16.38 -14.47
C SER A 207 13.70 -16.10 -13.74
N HIS A 208 13.45 -14.85 -13.35
CA HIS A 208 12.18 -14.44 -12.72
C HIS A 208 10.98 -14.65 -13.67
N LYS A 209 11.16 -14.33 -14.96
CA LYS A 209 10.13 -14.57 -15.97
C LYS A 209 9.77 -16.05 -16.05
N GLY A 210 10.78 -16.92 -16.04
CA GLY A 210 10.58 -18.37 -16.03
C GLY A 210 9.75 -18.87 -14.82
N ILE A 211 10.05 -18.33 -13.63
CA ILE A 211 9.34 -18.67 -12.39
C ILE A 211 7.89 -18.16 -12.43
N ILE A 212 7.66 -16.91 -12.87
CA ILE A 212 6.33 -16.30 -12.98
C ILE A 212 5.45 -17.07 -13.99
N ILE A 213 6.01 -17.55 -15.09
CA ILE A 213 5.28 -18.35 -16.08
C ILE A 213 5.04 -19.76 -15.51
N GLY A 214 6.06 -20.35 -14.91
CA GLY A 214 6.05 -21.70 -14.38
C GLY A 214 6.04 -22.79 -15.49
N LYS A 215 6.12 -24.06 -15.09
CA LYS A 215 6.12 -25.20 -16.01
C LYS A 215 4.84 -25.19 -16.84
N GLN A 216 4.96 -25.12 -18.16
CA GLN A 216 3.85 -25.06 -19.13
C GLN A 216 2.83 -23.93 -18.83
N GLY A 217 3.26 -22.82 -18.20
CA GLY A 217 2.38 -21.70 -17.88
C GLY A 217 1.50 -21.90 -16.63
N ALA A 218 1.74 -22.96 -15.85
CA ALA A 218 0.88 -23.31 -14.71
C ALA A 218 0.82 -22.21 -13.64
N MET A 219 1.96 -21.56 -13.34
CA MET A 219 2.02 -20.50 -12.34
C MET A 219 1.27 -19.25 -12.80
N LEU A 220 1.52 -18.80 -14.03
CA LEU A 220 0.80 -17.67 -14.62
C LEU A 220 -0.71 -17.91 -14.71
N LYS A 221 -1.13 -19.14 -15.01
CA LYS A 221 -2.54 -19.54 -15.00
C LYS A 221 -3.13 -19.46 -13.60
N LYS A 222 -2.40 -19.91 -12.56
CA LYS A 222 -2.83 -19.82 -11.14
C LYS A 222 -3.02 -18.36 -10.74
N ILE A 223 -2.03 -17.50 -11.02
CA ILE A 223 -2.11 -16.06 -10.78
C ILE A 223 -3.33 -15.45 -11.46
N GLY A 224 -3.48 -15.70 -12.76
CA GLY A 224 -4.59 -15.17 -13.55
C GLY A 224 -5.96 -15.64 -13.08
N THR A 225 -6.09 -16.88 -12.64
CA THR A 225 -7.35 -17.41 -12.09
C THR A 225 -7.74 -16.73 -10.79
N ASN A 226 -6.79 -16.58 -9.86
CA ASN A 226 -7.03 -15.94 -8.57
C ASN A 226 -7.32 -14.44 -8.72
N ALA A 227 -6.55 -13.76 -9.56
CA ALA A 227 -6.77 -12.34 -9.84
C ALA A 227 -8.13 -12.11 -10.52
N ARG A 228 -8.49 -12.91 -11.54
CA ARG A 228 -9.76 -12.80 -12.22
C ARG A 228 -10.94 -12.95 -11.28
N PHE A 229 -10.91 -13.91 -10.37
CA PHE A 229 -11.98 -14.13 -9.40
C PHE A 229 -12.24 -12.88 -8.55
N GLU A 230 -11.19 -12.24 -8.07
CA GLU A 230 -11.31 -11.05 -7.25
C GLU A 230 -11.71 -9.80 -8.05
N ILE A 231 -11.17 -9.65 -9.26
CA ILE A 231 -11.55 -8.57 -10.18
C ILE A 231 -13.03 -8.71 -10.61
N GLU A 232 -13.52 -9.91 -10.88
CA GLU A 232 -14.95 -10.15 -11.19
C GLU A 232 -15.85 -9.73 -10.03
N ARG A 233 -15.40 -9.96 -8.79
CA ARG A 233 -16.12 -9.57 -7.59
C ARG A 233 -16.12 -8.05 -7.37
N LEU A 234 -14.99 -7.40 -7.68
CA LEU A 234 -14.83 -5.95 -7.59
C LEU A 234 -15.68 -5.22 -8.64
N LEU A 235 -15.68 -5.72 -9.88
CA LEU A 235 -16.38 -5.08 -10.99
C LEU A 235 -17.85 -5.50 -11.11
N GLU A 236 -18.29 -6.50 -10.34
CA GLU A 236 -19.61 -7.14 -10.44
C GLU A 236 -19.94 -7.65 -11.87
N GLN A 237 -18.90 -7.96 -12.64
CA GLN A 237 -18.98 -8.38 -14.04
C GLN A 237 -18.06 -9.56 -14.33
N LYS A 238 -18.32 -10.26 -15.45
CA LYS A 238 -17.38 -11.27 -15.97
C LYS A 238 -16.14 -10.60 -16.57
N VAL A 239 -14.98 -11.22 -16.36
CA VAL A 239 -13.70 -10.71 -16.83
C VAL A 239 -12.97 -11.70 -17.71
N ASN A 240 -12.55 -11.23 -18.88
CA ASN A 240 -11.62 -11.94 -19.73
C ASN A 240 -10.21 -11.36 -19.49
N LEU A 241 -9.48 -11.97 -18.54
CA LEU A 241 -8.14 -11.52 -18.14
C LEU A 241 -7.07 -12.23 -18.97
N LYS A 242 -6.20 -11.45 -19.61
CA LYS A 242 -4.98 -11.94 -20.27
C LYS A 242 -3.76 -11.36 -19.59
N LEU A 243 -2.82 -12.21 -19.23
CA LEU A 243 -1.58 -11.85 -18.56
C LEU A 243 -0.38 -12.07 -19.45
N TRP A 244 0.51 -11.09 -19.49
CA TRP A 244 1.81 -11.14 -20.15
C TRP A 244 2.93 -10.99 -19.14
N VAL A 245 4.12 -11.56 -19.43
CA VAL A 245 5.30 -11.37 -18.59
C VAL A 245 6.40 -10.79 -19.44
N LYS A 246 6.90 -9.61 -19.05
CA LYS A 246 8.00 -8.90 -19.72
C LYS A 246 9.19 -8.71 -18.79
N VAL A 247 10.39 -8.90 -19.32
CA VAL A 247 11.64 -8.57 -18.61
C VAL A 247 12.02 -7.13 -18.94
N LYS A 248 12.24 -6.34 -17.90
CA LYS A 248 12.81 -4.99 -17.98
C LYS A 248 13.96 -4.92 -16.97
N LYS A 249 15.18 -5.11 -17.46
CA LYS A 249 16.38 -5.09 -16.64
C LYS A 249 16.49 -3.76 -15.92
N ASP A 250 16.86 -3.82 -14.65
CA ASP A 250 17.14 -2.66 -13.79
C ASP A 250 16.03 -1.58 -13.81
N TRP A 251 14.76 -1.98 -14.00
CA TRP A 251 13.66 -1.04 -14.11
C TRP A 251 13.52 -0.15 -12.86
N ARG A 252 13.94 -0.65 -11.67
CA ARG A 252 13.92 0.10 -10.42
C ARG A 252 14.99 1.20 -10.33
N ASP A 253 15.96 1.18 -11.25
CA ASP A 253 17.00 2.20 -11.37
C ASP A 253 16.83 3.09 -12.61
N SER A 254 15.76 2.90 -13.38
CA SER A 254 15.42 3.67 -14.56
C SER A 254 14.31 4.68 -14.29
N ASP A 255 14.65 5.98 -14.23
CA ASP A 255 13.67 7.05 -14.02
C ASP A 255 12.54 7.01 -15.07
N PHE A 256 12.86 6.63 -16.33
CA PHE A 256 11.87 6.49 -17.39
C PHE A 256 10.89 5.35 -17.14
N LEU A 257 11.39 4.18 -16.72
CA LEU A 257 10.52 3.02 -16.45
C LEU A 257 9.73 3.21 -15.15
N ILE A 258 10.36 3.78 -14.12
CA ILE A 258 9.70 4.16 -12.86
C ILE A 258 8.50 5.05 -13.16
N LYS A 259 8.70 6.12 -13.96
CA LYS A 259 7.63 7.01 -14.37
C LYS A 259 6.54 6.30 -15.18
N ASN A 260 6.91 5.45 -16.15
CA ASN A 260 5.94 4.71 -16.98
C ASN A 260 5.11 3.69 -16.18
N PHE A 261 5.65 3.20 -15.06
CA PHE A 261 4.91 2.32 -14.15
C PHE A 261 4.14 3.09 -13.08
N GLY A 262 4.10 4.45 -13.21
CA GLY A 262 3.26 5.32 -12.42
C GLY A 262 3.91 5.93 -11.18
N TYR A 263 5.23 5.84 -11.06
CA TYR A 263 6.00 6.51 -10.00
C TYR A 263 6.58 7.83 -10.53
N ASP A 264 5.76 8.89 -10.66
CA ASP A 264 6.22 10.16 -11.25
C ASP A 264 6.79 11.11 -10.18
N LYS A 265 8.06 11.51 -10.33
CA LYS A 265 8.74 12.50 -9.45
C LYS A 265 8.11 13.89 -9.47
N LYS A 266 7.26 14.22 -10.45
CA LYS A 266 6.60 15.52 -10.54
C LYS A 266 5.32 15.63 -9.73
N GLU A 267 4.86 14.52 -9.18
CA GLU A 267 3.69 14.46 -8.31
C GLU A 267 4.08 14.49 -6.82
N ILE A 268 5.38 14.74 -6.56
CA ILE A 268 5.95 14.94 -5.22
C ILE A 268 6.08 16.44 -4.95
#